data_14bd6cb50befcc33246b4eeea2b0e22e
#
_entry.id   14bd6cb50befcc33246b4eeea2b0e22e
#
_cell.length_a   1.000
_cell.length_b   1.000
_cell.length_c   1.000
_cell.angle_alpha   90.00
_cell.angle_beta   90.00
_cell.angle_gamma   90.00
#
_symmetry.space_group_name_H-M   'P 1'
#
loop_
_entity.id
_entity.type
_entity.pdbx_description
1 polymer ?
#
loop_
_entity_poly.entity_id
_entity_poly.type
_entity_poly.pdbx_seq_one_letter_code
_entity_poly.pdbx_strand_id
1 'polypeptide(L)'
;IILMDPTSACNLKCTGCWAAEYGHQMSMDLETLDRIITEAKALGIYMFIFSGGEPLVRKKDIIKLCEKHTDCYFLAFTNGTLIDEAFADDMLRVGNFAPAISVEGYEEETDMRRGKGTFKAVMKAMEILKRKRLLFGMSTCYHRKNVDVVGSSEYLDFMIDQGAAFVWYFTYMPVGNDAVPELMVTSEQRKFMYEQVRMFRKTKPIFAMDFWNDGEYVRGCIAGGRYYFHINANGDVEPCAFIHYSTVNIKQVSLLEALRSPLFKAYQQRQPFNKNHLRPCPLLDNPHSLKEVVRVSEAYSTDMLKPEDVDVLTGKCVGTAEKWGKVADHIWYGKNGTGEQKEEKQLEVEKSAEKRKGNEVKDKERETSEQKQEKEKALSV
;
A
#
# COMPACT_ATOMS: atom_id res chain seq x y z
N ILE A 1 -3.57 4.33 7.62
CA ILE A 1 -2.79 3.06 7.62
C ILE A 1 -1.32 3.41 7.67
N ILE A 2 -0.55 2.66 8.49
CA ILE A 2 0.92 2.73 8.49
C ILE A 2 1.45 1.40 7.99
N LEU A 3 2.29 1.45 6.95
CA LEU A 3 3.12 0.34 6.53
C LEU A 3 4.48 0.47 7.21
N MET A 4 4.95 -0.56 7.88
CA MET A 4 6.26 -0.52 8.58
C MET A 4 7.02 -1.83 8.45
N ASP A 5 8.33 -1.67 8.36
CA ASP A 5 9.26 -2.78 8.20
C ASP A 5 9.90 -3.15 9.56
N PRO A 6 9.47 -4.24 10.19
CA PRO A 6 10.12 -4.69 11.42
C PRO A 6 11.60 -5.05 11.19
N THR A 7 11.93 -5.46 9.97
CA THR A 7 13.27 -5.84 9.55
C THR A 7 13.45 -5.76 8.04
N SER A 8 14.65 -5.47 7.59
CA SER A 8 15.05 -5.63 6.18
C SER A 8 15.55 -7.06 5.87
N ALA A 9 15.76 -7.90 6.89
CA ALA A 9 16.18 -9.29 6.69
C ALA A 9 15.11 -10.09 5.94
N CYS A 10 15.53 -10.87 4.96
CA CYS A 10 14.66 -11.73 4.17
C CYS A 10 15.32 -13.08 3.93
N ASN A 11 14.53 -14.14 3.92
CA ASN A 11 14.99 -15.50 3.61
C ASN A 11 14.89 -15.84 2.11
N LEU A 12 14.43 -14.89 1.26
CA LEU A 12 14.40 -15.02 -0.20
C LEU A 12 15.21 -13.90 -0.87
N LYS A 13 15.53 -14.11 -2.15
CA LYS A 13 16.17 -13.14 -3.05
C LYS A 13 15.35 -13.05 -4.33
N CYS A 14 14.28 -12.27 -4.30
CA CYS A 14 13.36 -12.15 -5.43
C CYS A 14 13.93 -11.24 -6.52
N THR A 15 13.77 -11.62 -7.79
CA THR A 15 14.17 -10.80 -8.93
C THR A 15 13.41 -9.45 -8.93
N GLY A 16 14.16 -8.34 -8.95
CA GLY A 16 13.60 -6.99 -8.93
C GLY A 16 12.78 -6.69 -7.67
N CYS A 17 13.27 -7.11 -6.51
CA CYS A 17 12.65 -6.81 -5.23
C CYS A 17 12.83 -5.32 -4.89
N TRP A 18 11.73 -4.61 -4.63
CA TRP A 18 11.76 -3.19 -4.30
C TRP A 18 12.50 -2.89 -2.98
N ALA A 19 12.52 -3.85 -2.03
CA ALA A 19 13.18 -3.69 -0.74
C ALA A 19 14.65 -4.16 -0.73
N ALA A 20 15.22 -4.59 -1.86
CA ALA A 20 16.58 -5.14 -1.92
C ALA A 20 17.64 -4.12 -1.49
N GLU A 21 17.47 -2.86 -1.87
CA GLU A 21 18.43 -1.77 -1.60
C GLU A 21 18.51 -1.35 -0.14
N TYR A 22 17.53 -1.72 0.70
CA TYR A 22 17.66 -1.54 2.16
C TYR A 22 18.69 -2.49 2.79
N GLY A 23 19.21 -3.47 2.03
CA GLY A 23 20.07 -4.52 2.56
C GLY A 23 19.29 -5.47 3.48
N HIS A 24 20.00 -6.39 4.13
CA HIS A 24 19.35 -7.43 4.93
C HIS A 24 19.74 -7.39 6.43
N GLN A 25 20.27 -6.27 6.91
CA GLN A 25 20.87 -6.17 8.24
C GLN A 25 20.14 -5.25 9.20
N MET A 26 19.14 -4.48 8.71
CA MET A 26 18.43 -3.51 9.54
C MET A 26 17.25 -4.18 10.25
N SER A 27 17.04 -3.78 11.49
CA SER A 27 15.86 -4.18 12.28
C SER A 27 15.45 -3.04 13.20
N MET A 28 14.15 -2.80 13.24
CA MET A 28 13.56 -1.88 14.21
C MET A 28 13.35 -2.63 15.52
N ASP A 29 13.72 -2.04 16.65
CA ASP A 29 13.48 -2.64 17.96
C ASP A 29 11.97 -2.66 18.29
N LEU A 30 11.58 -3.56 19.18
CA LEU A 30 10.18 -3.76 19.55
C LEU A 30 9.59 -2.52 20.24
N GLU A 31 10.38 -1.80 21.01
CA GLU A 31 9.95 -0.59 21.72
C GLU A 31 9.62 0.54 20.75
N THR A 32 10.42 0.71 19.71
CA THR A 32 10.14 1.68 18.62
C THR A 32 8.86 1.32 17.87
N LEU A 33 8.66 0.04 17.50
CA LEU A 33 7.42 -0.41 16.85
C LEU A 33 6.19 -0.15 17.73
N ASP A 34 6.28 -0.47 19.01
CA ASP A 34 5.22 -0.25 20.00
C ASP A 34 4.90 1.24 20.20
N ARG A 35 5.93 2.09 20.26
CA ARG A 35 5.76 3.54 20.33
C ARG A 35 5.05 4.10 19.10
N ILE A 36 5.45 3.67 17.89
CA ILE A 36 4.79 4.08 16.64
C ILE A 36 3.30 3.75 16.70
N ILE A 37 2.94 2.52 17.11
CA ILE A 37 1.54 2.09 17.22
C ILE A 37 0.79 2.95 18.26
N THR A 38 1.42 3.21 19.39
CA THR A 38 0.83 4.02 20.47
C THR A 38 0.58 5.47 20.01
N GLU A 39 1.55 6.10 19.36
CA GLU A 39 1.41 7.45 18.80
C GLU A 39 0.35 7.49 17.68
N ALA A 40 0.30 6.44 16.84
CA ALA A 40 -0.67 6.31 15.77
C ALA A 40 -2.11 6.23 16.30
N LYS A 41 -2.35 5.47 17.35
CA LYS A 41 -3.66 5.38 18.02
C LYS A 41 -4.13 6.75 18.53
N ALA A 42 -3.22 7.55 19.09
CA ALA A 42 -3.53 8.92 19.50
C ALA A 42 -3.94 9.83 18.32
N LEU A 43 -3.56 9.48 17.09
CA LEU A 43 -3.96 10.14 15.85
C LEU A 43 -5.17 9.46 15.16
N GLY A 44 -5.80 8.47 15.78
CA GLY A 44 -6.94 7.74 15.23
C GLY A 44 -6.59 6.66 14.20
N ILE A 45 -5.33 6.17 14.18
CA ILE A 45 -4.87 5.13 13.27
C ILE A 45 -4.84 3.79 14.01
N TYR A 46 -5.62 2.84 13.55
CA TYR A 46 -5.79 1.50 14.16
C TYR A 46 -5.47 0.34 13.22
N MET A 47 -5.02 0.62 12.01
CA MET A 47 -4.63 -0.41 11.04
C MET A 47 -3.17 -0.27 10.65
N PHE A 48 -2.43 -1.36 10.82
CA PHE A 48 -0.99 -1.45 10.56
C PHE A 48 -0.70 -2.59 9.60
N ILE A 49 0.27 -2.35 8.72
CA ILE A 49 0.73 -3.37 7.78
C ILE A 49 2.23 -3.56 7.98
N PHE A 50 2.66 -4.80 8.17
CA PHE A 50 4.06 -5.14 8.22
C PHE A 50 4.56 -5.55 6.83
N SER A 51 5.75 -5.07 6.46
CA SER A 51 6.45 -5.46 5.23
C SER A 51 7.97 -5.49 5.47
N GLY A 52 8.78 -5.04 4.53
CA GLY A 52 10.22 -4.98 4.63
C GLY A 52 10.91 -6.06 3.82
N GLY A 53 11.87 -6.75 4.42
CA GLY A 53 12.40 -7.99 3.88
C GLY A 53 11.35 -9.10 3.94
N GLU A 54 11.40 -9.90 5.00
CA GLU A 54 10.30 -10.81 5.35
C GLU A 54 9.87 -10.53 6.79
N PRO A 55 8.68 -9.97 7.03
CA PRO A 55 8.24 -9.57 8.36
C PRO A 55 8.14 -10.76 9.33
N LEU A 56 7.82 -11.95 8.84
CA LEU A 56 7.69 -13.14 9.68
C LEU A 56 9.04 -13.71 10.18
N VAL A 57 10.17 -13.16 9.75
CA VAL A 57 11.45 -13.36 10.49
C VAL A 57 11.31 -12.85 11.93
N ARG A 58 10.48 -11.84 12.14
CA ARG A 58 10.15 -11.23 13.44
C ARG A 58 8.76 -11.65 13.95
N LYS A 59 8.23 -12.82 13.54
CA LYS A 59 6.86 -13.27 13.88
C LYS A 59 6.55 -13.24 15.38
N LYS A 60 7.53 -13.53 16.24
CA LYS A 60 7.34 -13.45 17.70
C LYS A 60 7.07 -12.03 18.20
N ASP A 61 7.75 -11.05 17.65
CA ASP A 61 7.55 -9.65 18.03
C ASP A 61 6.23 -9.12 17.47
N ILE A 62 5.86 -9.50 16.24
CA ILE A 62 4.56 -9.18 15.65
C ILE A 62 3.43 -9.71 16.55
N ILE A 63 3.50 -10.96 17.01
CA ILE A 63 2.50 -11.53 17.92
C ILE A 63 2.41 -10.75 19.24
N LYS A 64 3.56 -10.35 19.85
CA LYS A 64 3.54 -9.51 21.05
C LYS A 64 2.85 -8.16 20.82
N LEU A 65 3.05 -7.53 19.64
CA LEU A 65 2.36 -6.30 19.30
C LEU A 65 0.84 -6.53 19.14
N CYS A 66 0.44 -7.63 18.51
CA CYS A 66 -0.98 -8.03 18.40
C CYS A 66 -1.61 -8.25 19.77
N GLU A 67 -0.92 -8.92 20.70
CA GLU A 67 -1.37 -9.16 22.07
C GLU A 67 -1.51 -7.85 22.87
N LYS A 68 -0.58 -6.93 22.69
CA LYS A 68 -0.60 -5.64 23.40
C LYS A 68 -1.64 -4.67 22.88
N HIS A 69 -1.86 -4.65 21.56
CA HIS A 69 -2.75 -3.71 20.89
C HIS A 69 -3.98 -4.43 20.31
N THR A 70 -4.80 -5.00 21.19
CA THR A 70 -6.00 -5.79 20.82
C THR A 70 -7.09 -4.97 20.14
N ASP A 71 -7.04 -3.65 20.25
CA ASP A 71 -7.90 -2.68 19.58
C ASP A 71 -7.42 -2.29 18.17
N CYS A 72 -6.27 -2.82 17.73
CA CYS A 72 -5.71 -2.60 16.40
C CYS A 72 -5.86 -3.84 15.53
N TYR A 73 -5.84 -3.62 14.21
CA TYR A 73 -5.78 -4.69 13.22
C TYR A 73 -4.42 -4.68 12.51
N PHE A 74 -3.84 -5.86 12.36
CA PHE A 74 -2.53 -6.04 11.76
C PHE A 74 -2.63 -6.91 10.50
N LEU A 75 -1.91 -6.51 9.47
CA LEU A 75 -1.70 -7.29 8.25
C LEU A 75 -0.20 -7.44 8.00
N ALA A 76 0.24 -8.48 7.33
CA ALA A 76 1.61 -8.58 6.83
C ALA A 76 1.63 -8.95 5.36
N PHE A 77 2.40 -8.20 4.55
CA PHE A 77 2.85 -8.68 3.25
C PHE A 77 4.00 -9.66 3.49
N THR A 78 3.78 -10.93 3.27
CA THR A 78 4.74 -11.99 3.56
C THR A 78 4.95 -12.92 2.38
N ASN A 79 6.14 -13.47 2.24
CA ASN A 79 6.39 -14.53 1.28
C ASN A 79 5.75 -15.89 1.68
N GLY A 80 5.18 -15.97 2.88
CA GLY A 80 4.42 -17.12 3.37
C GLY A 80 5.26 -18.33 3.80
N THR A 81 6.56 -18.37 3.47
CA THR A 81 7.39 -19.56 3.70
C THR A 81 7.64 -19.87 5.18
N LEU A 82 7.42 -18.89 6.07
CA LEU A 82 7.59 -19.01 7.52
C LEU A 82 6.28 -19.24 8.29
N ILE A 83 5.16 -19.41 7.58
CA ILE A 83 3.87 -19.78 8.17
C ILE A 83 3.88 -21.30 8.45
N ASP A 84 3.85 -21.63 9.74
CA ASP A 84 3.77 -22.99 10.26
C ASP A 84 2.55 -23.14 11.16
N GLU A 85 2.29 -24.37 11.65
CA GLU A 85 1.17 -24.69 12.55
C GLU A 85 1.19 -23.83 13.81
N ALA A 86 2.38 -23.65 14.41
CA ALA A 86 2.53 -22.90 15.66
C ALA A 86 2.19 -21.41 15.45
N PHE A 87 2.65 -20.83 14.35
CA PHE A 87 2.31 -19.44 14.04
C PHE A 87 0.81 -19.27 13.71
N ALA A 88 0.21 -20.25 13.03
CA ALA A 88 -1.23 -20.24 12.79
C ALA A 88 -2.05 -20.39 14.08
N ASP A 89 -1.57 -21.12 15.09
CA ASP A 89 -2.18 -21.15 16.43
C ASP A 89 -2.04 -19.82 17.17
N ASP A 90 -0.89 -19.16 17.05
CA ASP A 90 -0.71 -17.80 17.56
C ASP A 90 -1.69 -16.81 16.90
N MET A 91 -1.88 -16.90 15.57
CA MET A 91 -2.85 -16.07 14.85
C MET A 91 -4.28 -16.26 15.36
N LEU A 92 -4.69 -17.52 15.61
CA LEU A 92 -6.00 -17.83 16.20
C LEU A 92 -6.15 -17.19 17.58
N ARG A 93 -5.11 -17.26 18.38
CA ARG A 93 -5.10 -16.76 19.76
C ARG A 93 -5.21 -15.24 19.83
N VAL A 94 -4.49 -14.52 18.97
CA VAL A 94 -4.53 -13.04 18.98
C VAL A 94 -5.75 -12.46 18.26
N GLY A 95 -6.22 -13.10 17.18
CA GLY A 95 -7.48 -12.78 16.49
C GLY A 95 -7.50 -11.49 15.68
N ASN A 96 -6.43 -10.69 15.70
CA ASN A 96 -6.33 -9.37 15.05
C ASN A 96 -5.22 -9.27 14.00
N PHE A 97 -4.76 -10.41 13.44
CA PHE A 97 -3.72 -10.49 12.43
C PHE A 97 -4.16 -11.31 11.22
N ALA A 98 -3.85 -10.83 10.01
CA ALA A 98 -4.02 -11.58 8.76
C ALA A 98 -2.83 -11.42 7.83
N PRO A 99 -2.33 -12.48 7.15
CA PRO A 99 -1.32 -12.37 6.12
C PRO A 99 -1.92 -12.09 4.75
N ALA A 100 -1.24 -11.28 3.95
CA ALA A 100 -1.37 -11.20 2.51
C ALA A 100 -0.16 -11.92 1.90
N ILE A 101 -0.37 -13.14 1.43
CA ILE A 101 0.70 -14.02 0.99
C ILE A 101 1.12 -13.65 -0.43
N SER A 102 2.41 -13.44 -0.60
CA SER A 102 2.98 -13.09 -1.89
C SER A 102 3.04 -14.27 -2.85
N VAL A 103 2.33 -14.18 -3.96
CA VAL A 103 2.28 -15.20 -5.01
C VAL A 103 2.12 -14.52 -6.38
N GLU A 104 2.83 -15.03 -7.40
CA GLU A 104 3.00 -14.35 -8.69
C GLU A 104 2.32 -15.07 -9.88
N GLY A 105 1.49 -16.06 -9.64
CA GLY A 105 0.90 -16.99 -10.59
C GLY A 105 1.03 -18.42 -10.07
N TYR A 106 1.08 -19.39 -10.97
CA TYR A 106 1.35 -20.78 -10.61
C TYR A 106 2.85 -21.00 -10.28
N GLU A 107 3.29 -22.26 -10.26
CA GLU A 107 4.66 -22.62 -9.86
C GLU A 107 5.71 -21.96 -10.76
N GLU A 108 5.48 -21.94 -12.07
CA GLU A 108 6.43 -21.35 -13.02
C GLU A 108 6.66 -19.87 -12.77
N GLU A 109 5.60 -19.06 -12.71
CA GLU A 109 5.69 -17.62 -12.55
C GLU A 109 6.19 -17.25 -11.14
N THR A 110 5.71 -17.95 -10.12
CA THR A 110 6.11 -17.68 -8.73
C THR A 110 7.57 -18.05 -8.50
N ASP A 111 7.99 -19.23 -8.91
CA ASP A 111 9.37 -19.71 -8.71
C ASP A 111 10.37 -18.94 -9.59
N MET A 112 9.98 -18.53 -10.79
CA MET A 112 10.79 -17.68 -11.68
C MET A 112 11.22 -16.39 -10.99
N ARG A 113 10.32 -15.72 -10.26
CA ARG A 113 10.60 -14.44 -9.60
C ARG A 113 11.13 -14.60 -8.17
N ARG A 114 10.60 -15.55 -7.41
CA ARG A 114 10.84 -15.68 -5.96
C ARG A 114 11.83 -16.77 -5.58
N GLY A 115 12.19 -17.62 -6.52
CA GLY A 115 13.10 -18.75 -6.32
C GLY A 115 12.36 -20.09 -6.24
N LYS A 116 13.06 -21.13 -6.71
CA LYS A 116 12.53 -22.49 -6.83
C LYS A 116 11.99 -23.03 -5.51
N GLY A 117 10.79 -23.60 -5.56
CA GLY A 117 10.10 -24.20 -4.42
C GLY A 117 9.28 -23.22 -3.58
N THR A 118 9.29 -21.92 -3.91
CA THR A 118 8.50 -20.92 -3.21
C THR A 118 7.00 -21.18 -3.37
N PHE A 119 6.53 -21.48 -4.58
CA PHE A 119 5.12 -21.80 -4.80
C PHE A 119 4.63 -22.96 -3.92
N LYS A 120 5.39 -24.03 -3.83
CA LYS A 120 5.05 -25.18 -2.98
C LYS A 120 4.96 -24.80 -1.51
N ALA A 121 5.86 -23.96 -1.02
CA ALA A 121 5.82 -23.45 0.35
C ALA A 121 4.60 -22.55 0.61
N VAL A 122 4.25 -21.69 -0.35
CA VAL A 122 3.04 -20.86 -0.31
C VAL A 122 1.78 -21.69 -0.25
N MET A 123 1.65 -22.70 -1.10
CA MET A 123 0.49 -23.61 -1.09
C MET A 123 0.34 -24.33 0.26
N LYS A 124 1.44 -24.81 0.84
CA LYS A 124 1.43 -25.41 2.19
C LYS A 124 0.96 -24.41 3.27
N ALA A 125 1.42 -23.17 3.20
CA ALA A 125 0.99 -22.12 4.12
C ALA A 125 -0.52 -21.85 4.00
N MET A 126 -1.05 -21.72 2.78
CA MET A 126 -2.48 -21.52 2.53
C MET A 126 -3.31 -22.71 3.01
N GLU A 127 -2.84 -23.95 2.82
CA GLU A 127 -3.49 -25.15 3.33
C GLU A 127 -3.64 -25.13 4.87
N ILE A 128 -2.57 -24.75 5.59
CA ILE A 128 -2.59 -24.62 7.05
C ILE A 128 -3.64 -23.58 7.47
N LEU A 129 -3.61 -22.40 6.86
CA LEU A 129 -4.52 -21.30 7.19
C LEU A 129 -5.98 -21.66 6.88
N LYS A 130 -6.24 -22.25 5.71
CA LYS A 130 -7.58 -22.72 5.30
C LYS A 130 -8.13 -23.75 6.27
N ARG A 131 -7.35 -24.77 6.64
CA ARG A 131 -7.77 -25.81 7.57
C ARG A 131 -8.11 -25.25 8.95
N LYS A 132 -7.38 -24.23 9.41
CA LYS A 132 -7.65 -23.52 10.66
C LYS A 132 -8.72 -22.42 10.54
N ARG A 133 -9.30 -22.23 9.36
CA ARG A 133 -10.31 -21.19 9.05
C ARG A 133 -9.82 -19.77 9.40
N LEU A 134 -8.54 -19.51 9.21
CA LEU A 134 -7.93 -18.19 9.40
C LEU A 134 -8.16 -17.31 8.18
N LEU A 135 -8.42 -16.03 8.43
CA LEU A 135 -8.48 -15.03 7.36
C LEU A 135 -7.08 -14.81 6.77
N PHE A 136 -6.98 -14.93 5.46
CA PHE A 136 -5.79 -14.55 4.70
C PHE A 136 -6.17 -14.10 3.28
N GLY A 137 -5.27 -13.41 2.67
CA GLY A 137 -5.37 -13.04 1.26
C GLY A 137 -4.04 -13.22 0.53
N MET A 138 -3.98 -12.69 -0.66
CA MET A 138 -2.77 -12.71 -1.44
C MET A 138 -2.32 -11.30 -1.86
N SER A 139 -1.01 -11.15 -2.04
CA SER A 139 -0.35 -9.98 -2.61
C SER A 139 0.31 -10.43 -3.90
N THR A 140 -0.13 -9.89 -5.04
CA THR A 140 0.30 -10.33 -6.35
C THR A 140 0.92 -9.17 -7.11
N CYS A 141 2.23 -9.24 -7.35
CA CYS A 141 2.91 -8.30 -8.20
C CYS A 141 2.77 -8.74 -9.66
N TYR A 142 1.91 -8.09 -10.43
CA TYR A 142 1.83 -8.36 -11.85
C TYR A 142 2.88 -7.60 -12.63
N HIS A 143 3.46 -8.28 -13.60
CA HIS A 143 4.53 -7.79 -14.46
C HIS A 143 4.38 -8.36 -15.87
N ARG A 144 5.24 -7.92 -16.80
CA ARG A 144 5.14 -8.26 -18.22
C ARG A 144 5.05 -9.77 -18.53
N LYS A 145 5.63 -10.62 -17.67
CA LYS A 145 5.72 -12.05 -17.92
C LYS A 145 4.64 -12.91 -17.25
N ASN A 146 3.88 -12.34 -16.30
CA ASN A 146 2.86 -13.12 -15.56
C ASN A 146 1.45 -12.54 -15.64
N VAL A 147 1.28 -11.36 -16.24
CA VAL A 147 0.02 -10.63 -16.25
C VAL A 147 -1.15 -11.45 -16.83
N ASP A 148 -0.91 -12.23 -17.86
CA ASP A 148 -1.93 -13.07 -18.50
C ASP A 148 -2.42 -14.19 -17.57
N VAL A 149 -1.53 -14.73 -16.73
CA VAL A 149 -1.87 -15.74 -15.72
C VAL A 149 -2.62 -15.08 -14.54
N VAL A 150 -2.02 -14.08 -13.89
CA VAL A 150 -2.60 -13.51 -12.66
C VAL A 150 -3.85 -12.67 -12.90
N GLY A 151 -4.08 -12.24 -14.13
CA GLY A 151 -5.29 -11.56 -14.59
C GLY A 151 -6.36 -12.52 -15.13
N SER A 152 -6.13 -13.84 -15.13
CA SER A 152 -7.12 -14.83 -15.59
C SER A 152 -8.14 -15.17 -14.51
N SER A 153 -9.35 -15.53 -14.94
CA SER A 153 -10.40 -16.01 -14.04
C SER A 153 -10.04 -17.35 -13.40
N GLU A 154 -9.39 -18.21 -14.15
CA GLU A 154 -8.97 -19.55 -13.75
C GLU A 154 -7.98 -19.51 -12.58
N TYR A 155 -6.99 -18.62 -12.67
CA TYR A 155 -6.04 -18.42 -11.57
C TYR A 155 -6.71 -17.85 -10.32
N LEU A 156 -7.60 -16.87 -10.49
CA LEU A 156 -8.28 -16.29 -9.35
C LEU A 156 -9.24 -17.30 -8.68
N ASP A 157 -9.96 -18.10 -9.46
CA ASP A 157 -10.81 -19.19 -8.94
C ASP A 157 -9.99 -20.21 -8.18
N PHE A 158 -8.82 -20.61 -8.72
CA PHE A 158 -7.89 -21.49 -8.03
C PHE A 158 -7.47 -20.91 -6.67
N MET A 159 -7.15 -19.61 -6.58
CA MET A 159 -6.76 -18.98 -5.31
C MET A 159 -7.93 -18.85 -4.32
N ILE A 160 -9.15 -18.61 -4.81
CA ILE A 160 -10.35 -18.64 -3.99
C ILE A 160 -10.55 -20.04 -3.42
N ASP A 161 -10.36 -21.08 -4.23
CA ASP A 161 -10.43 -22.48 -3.79
C ASP A 161 -9.33 -22.82 -2.77
N GLN A 162 -8.17 -22.17 -2.80
CA GLN A 162 -7.19 -22.28 -1.72
C GLN A 162 -7.63 -21.57 -0.43
N GLY A 163 -8.66 -20.73 -0.46
CA GLY A 163 -9.23 -20.04 0.71
C GLY A 163 -8.84 -18.56 0.81
N ALA A 164 -8.24 -17.96 -0.22
CA ALA A 164 -7.93 -16.54 -0.23
C ALA A 164 -9.23 -15.71 -0.23
N ALA A 165 -9.37 -14.80 0.75
CA ALA A 165 -10.53 -13.93 0.90
C ALA A 165 -10.35 -12.55 0.26
N PHE A 166 -9.13 -12.15 0.01
CA PHE A 166 -8.81 -10.90 -0.68
C PHE A 166 -7.55 -11.03 -1.53
N VAL A 167 -7.43 -10.17 -2.53
CA VAL A 167 -6.22 -10.01 -3.34
C VAL A 167 -5.84 -8.54 -3.48
N TRP A 168 -4.56 -8.28 -3.29
CA TRP A 168 -3.95 -6.99 -3.55
C TRP A 168 -3.02 -7.11 -4.76
N TYR A 169 -3.44 -6.53 -5.88
CA TYR A 169 -2.63 -6.45 -7.09
C TYR A 169 -1.72 -5.23 -7.03
N PHE A 170 -0.45 -5.45 -7.29
CA PHE A 170 0.58 -4.42 -7.43
C PHE A 170 1.22 -4.54 -8.81
N THR A 171 1.34 -3.45 -9.54
CA THR A 171 2.19 -3.46 -10.74
C THR A 171 3.66 -3.46 -10.34
N TYR A 172 4.50 -4.09 -11.15
CA TYR A 172 5.94 -4.08 -10.91
C TYR A 172 6.50 -2.64 -10.97
N MET A 173 7.27 -2.27 -9.95
CA MET A 173 7.92 -0.97 -9.82
C MET A 173 9.43 -1.11 -9.97
N PRO A 174 10.09 -0.31 -10.84
CA PRO A 174 11.53 -0.41 -11.10
C PRO A 174 12.35 0.36 -10.06
N VAL A 175 12.16 0.05 -8.77
CA VAL A 175 12.84 0.72 -7.65
C VAL A 175 14.16 0.04 -7.34
N GLY A 176 15.18 0.84 -7.06
CA GLY A 176 16.52 0.39 -6.72
C GLY A 176 17.41 0.11 -7.94
N ASN A 177 18.69 -0.04 -7.67
CA ASN A 177 19.71 -0.26 -8.72
C ASN A 177 19.61 -1.65 -9.36
N ASP A 178 19.10 -2.65 -8.62
CA ASP A 178 18.87 -4.03 -9.10
C ASP A 178 17.48 -4.20 -9.74
N ALA A 179 16.79 -3.09 -10.01
CA ALA A 179 15.52 -3.12 -10.74
C ALA A 179 15.67 -3.73 -12.14
N VAL A 180 14.62 -4.41 -12.58
CA VAL A 180 14.53 -5.05 -13.91
C VAL A 180 13.44 -4.35 -14.73
N PRO A 181 13.74 -3.25 -15.44
CA PRO A 181 12.73 -2.45 -16.16
C PRO A 181 11.93 -3.26 -17.20
N GLU A 182 12.50 -4.35 -17.71
CA GLU A 182 11.86 -5.28 -18.65
C GLU A 182 10.64 -5.98 -18.04
N LEU A 183 10.52 -6.02 -16.72
CA LEU A 183 9.35 -6.54 -16.01
C LEU A 183 8.19 -5.53 -15.96
N MET A 184 8.42 -4.26 -16.24
CA MET A 184 7.33 -3.28 -16.28
C MET A 184 6.31 -3.68 -17.33
N VAL A 185 5.02 -3.62 -16.96
CA VAL A 185 3.92 -3.94 -17.87
C VAL A 185 3.81 -2.93 -19.00
N THR A 186 3.30 -3.38 -20.15
CA THR A 186 2.90 -2.47 -21.23
C THR A 186 1.59 -1.74 -20.85
N SER A 187 1.25 -0.70 -21.61
CA SER A 187 -0.01 0.02 -21.42
C SER A 187 -1.23 -0.86 -21.66
N GLU A 188 -1.14 -1.77 -22.62
CA GLU A 188 -2.18 -2.75 -22.95
C GLU A 188 -2.36 -3.76 -21.82
N GLN A 189 -1.27 -4.26 -21.25
CA GLN A 189 -1.28 -5.17 -20.09
C GLN A 189 -1.85 -4.49 -18.85
N ARG A 190 -1.49 -3.22 -18.59
CA ARG A 190 -2.06 -2.45 -17.48
C ARG A 190 -3.55 -2.21 -17.69
N LYS A 191 -3.99 -1.90 -18.93
CA LYS A 191 -5.40 -1.80 -19.28
C LYS A 191 -6.14 -3.12 -19.09
N PHE A 192 -5.53 -4.25 -19.48
CA PHE A 192 -6.09 -5.57 -19.25
C PHE A 192 -6.33 -5.81 -17.74
N MET A 193 -5.36 -5.56 -16.87
CA MET A 193 -5.55 -5.69 -15.42
C MET A 193 -6.63 -4.73 -14.89
N TYR A 194 -6.66 -3.50 -15.37
CA TYR A 194 -7.73 -2.54 -15.04
C TYR A 194 -9.13 -3.11 -15.34
N GLU A 195 -9.31 -3.78 -16.45
CA GLU A 195 -10.58 -4.38 -16.87
C GLU A 195 -10.88 -5.66 -16.07
N GLN A 196 -9.87 -6.53 -15.88
CA GLN A 196 -10.02 -7.79 -15.16
C GLN A 196 -10.39 -7.58 -13.68
N VAL A 197 -9.70 -6.71 -12.97
CA VAL A 197 -10.00 -6.47 -11.55
C VAL A 197 -11.43 -5.94 -11.36
N ARG A 198 -11.91 -5.10 -12.28
CA ARG A 198 -13.31 -4.62 -12.25
C ARG A 198 -14.32 -5.72 -12.56
N MET A 199 -13.98 -6.63 -13.45
CA MET A 199 -14.78 -7.83 -13.72
C MET A 199 -14.78 -8.77 -12.50
N PHE A 200 -13.63 -9.02 -11.88
CA PHE A 200 -13.53 -9.87 -10.69
C PHE A 200 -14.40 -9.37 -9.53
N ARG A 201 -14.40 -8.07 -9.27
CA ARG A 201 -15.25 -7.46 -8.23
C ARG A 201 -16.75 -7.70 -8.44
N LYS A 202 -17.18 -7.91 -9.68
CA LYS A 202 -18.59 -8.14 -10.03
C LYS A 202 -18.98 -9.61 -10.03
N THR A 203 -18.02 -10.51 -10.23
CA THR A 203 -18.29 -11.91 -10.58
C THR A 203 -17.68 -12.93 -9.64
N LYS A 204 -16.71 -12.53 -8.81
CA LYS A 204 -15.98 -13.45 -7.94
C LYS A 204 -16.19 -13.12 -6.45
N PRO A 205 -16.32 -14.12 -5.56
CA PRO A 205 -16.50 -13.91 -4.13
C PRO A 205 -15.16 -13.61 -3.41
N ILE A 206 -14.45 -12.59 -3.88
CA ILE A 206 -13.16 -12.15 -3.33
C ILE A 206 -13.07 -10.64 -3.35
N PHE A 207 -12.48 -10.04 -2.31
CA PHE A 207 -12.20 -8.60 -2.30
C PHE A 207 -10.92 -8.31 -3.08
N ALA A 208 -11.05 -7.80 -4.30
CA ALA A 208 -9.93 -7.51 -5.19
C ALA A 208 -9.60 -6.01 -5.21
N MET A 209 -8.34 -5.68 -5.01
CA MET A 209 -7.80 -4.30 -5.07
C MET A 209 -6.68 -4.23 -6.10
N ASP A 210 -6.61 -3.12 -6.84
CA ASP A 210 -5.49 -2.81 -7.74
C ASP A 210 -4.90 -1.46 -7.34
N PHE A 211 -3.75 -1.48 -6.68
CA PHE A 211 -3.18 -0.32 -6.02
C PHE A 211 -2.97 0.89 -6.95
N TRP A 212 -2.66 0.67 -8.23
CA TRP A 212 -2.44 1.76 -9.20
C TRP A 212 -3.67 2.09 -10.05
N ASN A 213 -4.52 1.12 -10.34
CA ASN A 213 -5.67 1.34 -11.22
C ASN A 213 -6.94 1.72 -10.46
N ASP A 214 -6.88 1.77 -9.11
CA ASP A 214 -7.99 2.18 -8.24
C ASP A 214 -7.97 3.67 -7.88
N GLY A 215 -7.09 4.46 -8.49
CA GLY A 215 -6.99 5.89 -8.22
C GLY A 215 -8.29 6.66 -8.40
N GLU A 216 -9.20 6.21 -9.28
CA GLU A 216 -10.52 6.82 -9.46
C GLU A 216 -11.41 6.71 -8.20
N TYR A 217 -11.33 5.61 -7.45
CA TYR A 217 -12.14 5.38 -6.25
C TYR A 217 -11.59 6.14 -5.02
N VAL A 218 -10.28 6.39 -5.02
CA VAL A 218 -9.59 7.07 -3.92
C VAL A 218 -9.12 8.47 -4.27
N ARG A 219 -9.53 9.00 -5.43
CA ARG A 219 -9.21 10.34 -5.94
C ARG A 219 -7.71 10.60 -6.04
N GLY A 220 -6.99 9.71 -6.70
CA GLY A 220 -5.56 9.81 -6.94
C GLY A 220 -4.69 9.00 -5.97
N CYS A 221 -3.46 9.44 -5.74
CA CYS A 221 -2.52 8.73 -4.88
C CYS A 221 -2.94 8.77 -3.40
N ILE A 222 -2.85 7.61 -2.72
CA ILE A 222 -3.17 7.49 -1.28
C ILE A 222 -1.98 7.73 -0.35
N ALA A 223 -0.76 7.78 -0.90
CA ALA A 223 0.50 7.87 -0.16
C ALA A 223 0.78 9.28 0.40
N GLY A 224 1.94 9.47 1.01
CA GLY A 224 2.38 10.75 1.57
C GLY A 224 1.57 11.19 2.79
N GLY A 225 1.07 10.24 3.58
CA GLY A 225 0.28 10.51 4.78
C GLY A 225 -1.18 10.84 4.53
N ARG A 226 -1.68 10.79 3.28
CA ARG A 226 -3.10 11.05 2.99
C ARG A 226 -3.99 9.94 3.54
N TYR A 227 -3.69 8.68 3.20
CA TYR A 227 -4.34 7.48 3.76
C TYR A 227 -3.31 6.46 4.22
N TYR A 228 -2.08 6.55 3.71
CA TYR A 228 -1.02 5.63 4.03
C TYR A 228 0.37 6.30 3.86
N PHE A 229 1.36 5.77 4.57
CA PHE A 229 2.78 6.05 4.40
C PHE A 229 3.60 4.86 4.90
N HIS A 230 4.91 4.90 4.67
CA HIS A 230 5.84 3.83 4.97
C HIS A 230 6.91 4.26 5.99
N ILE A 231 7.31 3.34 6.86
CA ILE A 231 8.47 3.48 7.76
C ILE A 231 9.35 2.27 7.52
N ASN A 232 10.55 2.48 6.98
CA ASN A 232 11.48 1.39 6.71
C ASN A 232 12.17 0.86 7.98
N ALA A 233 12.91 -0.25 7.87
CA ALA A 233 13.54 -0.92 9.01
C ALA A 233 14.66 -0.08 9.69
N ASN A 234 15.19 0.95 9.01
CA ASN A 234 16.11 1.92 9.60
C ASN A 234 15.37 3.00 10.42
N GLY A 235 14.06 3.16 10.19
CA GLY A 235 13.22 4.17 10.81
C GLY A 235 12.99 5.41 9.95
N ASP A 236 13.45 5.43 8.69
CA ASP A 236 13.17 6.54 7.79
C ASP A 236 11.71 6.54 7.39
N VAL A 237 11.10 7.74 7.41
CA VAL A 237 9.68 7.91 7.11
C VAL A 237 9.51 8.35 5.68
N GLU A 238 8.94 7.47 4.86
CA GLU A 238 8.82 7.57 3.42
C GLU A 238 7.37 7.79 3.00
N PRO A 239 7.11 8.53 1.92
CA PRO A 239 5.75 8.72 1.42
C PRO A 239 5.07 7.40 1.02
N CYS A 240 5.83 6.45 0.50
CA CYS A 240 5.37 5.19 -0.07
C CYS A 240 6.49 4.15 -0.02
N ALA A 241 6.17 2.88 0.12
CA ALA A 241 7.15 1.78 0.05
C ALA A 241 7.96 1.73 -1.27
N PHE A 242 7.47 2.38 -2.32
CA PHE A 242 8.15 2.45 -3.62
C PHE A 242 8.84 3.81 -3.86
N ILE A 243 8.95 4.65 -2.84
CA ILE A 243 9.60 5.97 -2.90
C ILE A 243 10.59 6.05 -1.75
N HIS A 244 11.81 5.62 -2.02
CA HIS A 244 12.92 5.49 -1.08
C HIS A 244 13.61 6.83 -0.83
N TYR A 245 12.83 7.80 -0.36
CA TYR A 245 13.32 9.14 0.03
C TYR A 245 12.67 9.57 1.34
N SER A 246 13.47 10.22 2.18
CA SER A 246 13.00 10.75 3.45
C SER A 246 13.68 12.09 3.79
N THR A 247 13.09 12.81 4.72
CA THR A 247 13.68 14.00 5.36
C THR A 247 13.75 13.85 6.88
N VAL A 248 13.22 12.76 7.45
CA VAL A 248 13.17 12.53 8.88
C VAL A 248 13.24 11.04 9.21
N ASN A 249 13.74 10.73 10.41
CA ASN A 249 13.77 9.37 10.93
C ASN A 249 12.91 9.29 12.21
N ILE A 250 12.03 8.29 12.29
CA ILE A 250 11.08 8.12 13.39
C ILE A 250 11.74 7.93 14.75
N LYS A 251 13.00 7.50 14.79
CA LYS A 251 13.76 7.38 16.02
C LYS A 251 14.15 8.74 16.63
N GLN A 252 14.06 9.81 15.84
CA GLN A 252 14.48 11.17 16.22
C GLN A 252 13.30 12.13 16.41
N VAL A 253 12.14 11.81 15.81
CA VAL A 253 10.94 12.67 15.83
C VAL A 253 9.71 11.87 16.22
N SER A 254 8.65 12.55 16.64
CA SER A 254 7.33 11.95 16.84
C SER A 254 6.65 11.65 15.50
N LEU A 255 5.66 10.78 15.53
CA LEU A 255 4.86 10.45 14.34
C LEU A 255 4.17 11.68 13.73
N LEU A 256 3.68 12.59 14.57
CA LEU A 256 3.03 13.82 14.09
C LEU A 256 4.03 14.77 13.41
N GLU A 257 5.25 14.90 13.93
CA GLU A 257 6.32 15.67 13.30
C GLU A 257 6.72 15.05 11.97
N ALA A 258 6.83 13.72 11.90
CA ALA A 258 7.12 13.00 10.66
C ALA A 258 6.07 13.27 9.57
N LEU A 259 4.78 13.25 9.91
CA LEU A 259 3.68 13.58 8.98
C LEU A 259 3.69 15.05 8.52
N ARG A 260 4.40 15.92 9.23
CA ARG A 260 4.57 17.35 8.91
C ARG A 260 5.94 17.68 8.32
N SER A 261 6.71 16.67 7.99
CA SER A 261 8.06 16.82 7.41
C SER A 261 8.04 17.57 6.07
N PRO A 262 9.17 18.17 5.64
CA PRO A 262 9.25 18.87 4.36
C PRO A 262 8.82 18.02 3.17
N LEU A 263 9.26 16.76 3.10
CA LEU A 263 8.88 15.83 2.04
C LEU A 263 7.37 15.57 1.99
N PHE A 264 6.76 15.30 3.14
CA PHE A 264 5.31 15.04 3.21
C PHE A 264 4.49 16.27 2.84
N LYS A 265 4.89 17.46 3.28
CA LYS A 265 4.25 18.72 2.86
C LYS A 265 4.35 18.94 1.36
N ALA A 266 5.55 18.77 0.78
CA ALA A 266 5.77 18.92 -0.65
C ALA A 266 4.94 17.91 -1.47
N TYR A 267 4.81 16.67 -0.96
CA TYR A 267 4.01 15.61 -1.56
C TYR A 267 2.51 15.95 -1.52
N GLN A 268 1.97 16.32 -0.36
CA GLN A 268 0.56 16.64 -0.15
C GLN A 268 0.10 17.86 -0.94
N GLN A 269 0.93 18.90 -1.04
CA GLN A 269 0.64 20.12 -1.81
C GLN A 269 0.45 19.86 -3.31
N ARG A 270 0.97 18.73 -3.83
CA ARG A 270 0.90 18.37 -5.25
C ARG A 270 -0.14 17.28 -5.54
N GLN A 271 -0.78 16.73 -4.53
CA GLN A 271 -1.88 15.77 -4.72
C GLN A 271 -3.18 16.49 -5.07
N PRO A 272 -3.96 15.96 -6.02
CA PRO A 272 -3.63 14.81 -6.86
C PRO A 272 -2.58 15.16 -7.92
N PHE A 273 -1.61 14.27 -8.17
CA PHE A 273 -0.54 14.50 -9.15
C PHE A 273 -1.02 14.57 -10.60
N ASN A 274 -2.25 14.16 -10.85
CA ASN A 274 -2.89 14.22 -12.16
C ASN A 274 -4.41 14.36 -12.01
N LYS A 275 -5.05 15.15 -12.87
CA LYS A 275 -6.51 15.26 -12.95
C LYS A 275 -7.16 13.96 -13.38
N ASN A 276 -6.50 13.19 -14.24
CA ASN A 276 -6.88 11.83 -14.58
C ASN A 276 -6.41 10.88 -13.46
N HIS A 277 -7.32 10.43 -12.63
CA HIS A 277 -7.00 9.58 -11.48
C HIS A 277 -6.60 8.13 -11.85
N LEU A 278 -6.64 7.75 -13.11
CA LEU A 278 -5.98 6.53 -13.62
C LEU A 278 -4.46 6.72 -13.79
N ARG A 279 -3.96 7.92 -13.47
CA ARG A 279 -2.55 8.29 -13.43
C ARG A 279 -2.18 8.81 -12.04
N PRO A 280 -2.41 8.02 -10.95
CA PRO A 280 -2.30 8.53 -9.58
C PRO A 280 -0.84 8.68 -9.09
N CYS A 281 0.08 7.85 -9.59
CA CYS A 281 1.40 7.68 -9.00
C CYS A 281 2.38 8.79 -9.43
N PRO A 282 3.08 9.45 -8.49
CA PRO A 282 4.09 10.45 -8.85
C PRO A 282 5.35 9.85 -9.44
N LEU A 283 5.64 8.55 -9.22
CA LEU A 283 6.78 7.87 -9.84
C LEU A 283 6.39 7.24 -11.18
N LEU A 284 5.41 6.32 -11.18
CA LEU A 284 5.10 5.52 -12.37
C LEU A 284 4.36 6.31 -13.45
N ASP A 285 3.48 7.26 -13.05
CA ASP A 285 2.58 7.96 -13.97
C ASP A 285 2.97 9.43 -14.21
N ASN A 286 3.65 10.04 -13.24
CA ASN A 286 4.01 11.46 -13.25
C ASN A 286 5.45 11.67 -12.73
N PRO A 287 6.48 11.06 -13.36
CA PRO A 287 7.84 11.02 -12.83
C PRO A 287 8.46 12.40 -12.57
N HIS A 288 8.08 13.41 -13.34
CA HIS A 288 8.51 14.79 -13.09
C HIS A 288 8.03 15.33 -11.74
N SER A 289 6.84 14.92 -11.30
CA SER A 289 6.29 15.35 -10.01
C SER A 289 7.09 14.79 -8.84
N LEU A 290 7.51 13.51 -8.90
CA LEU A 290 8.37 12.95 -7.86
C LEU A 290 9.73 13.65 -7.81
N LYS A 291 10.36 13.85 -8.96
CA LYS A 291 11.64 14.57 -9.04
C LYS A 291 11.56 15.95 -8.40
N GLU A 292 10.49 16.70 -8.68
CA GLU A 292 10.27 18.00 -8.08
C GLU A 292 10.06 17.91 -6.56
N VAL A 293 9.22 17.00 -6.09
CA VAL A 293 8.95 16.79 -4.66
C VAL A 293 10.21 16.48 -3.88
N VAL A 294 11.04 15.56 -4.37
CA VAL A 294 12.30 15.18 -3.73
C VAL A 294 13.28 16.37 -3.67
N ARG A 295 13.40 17.13 -4.77
CA ARG A 295 14.33 18.26 -4.83
C ARG A 295 13.93 19.42 -3.93
N VAL A 296 12.65 19.84 -3.96
CA VAL A 296 12.20 20.99 -3.14
C VAL A 296 12.17 20.69 -1.65
N SER A 297 12.10 19.42 -1.27
CA SER A 297 12.13 19.00 0.13
C SER A 297 13.54 18.67 0.63
N GLU A 298 14.55 18.66 -0.27
CA GLU A 298 15.93 18.24 0.02
C GLU A 298 15.99 16.83 0.63
N ALA A 299 15.10 15.95 0.17
CA ALA A 299 15.00 14.59 0.68
C ALA A 299 16.24 13.77 0.25
N TYR A 300 16.74 12.97 1.18
CA TYR A 300 17.83 12.01 0.94
C TYR A 300 17.28 10.64 0.53
N SER A 301 18.07 9.89 -0.24
CA SER A 301 17.78 8.49 -0.55
C SER A 301 17.92 7.62 0.70
N THR A 302 16.98 6.74 0.92
CA THR A 302 16.94 5.79 2.04
C THR A 302 17.50 4.41 1.68
N ASP A 303 17.95 4.23 0.43
CA ASP A 303 18.65 3.01 0.00
C ASP A 303 19.99 2.89 0.73
N MET A 304 20.19 1.78 1.43
CA MET A 304 21.34 1.57 2.31
C MET A 304 22.56 0.99 1.58
N LEU A 305 22.32 0.17 0.53
CA LEU A 305 23.41 -0.46 -0.23
C LEU A 305 24.01 0.52 -1.24
N LYS A 306 23.15 1.15 -2.02
CA LYS A 306 23.56 2.12 -3.02
C LYS A 306 22.45 3.14 -3.22
N PRO A 307 22.60 4.36 -2.67
CA PRO A 307 21.64 5.45 -2.87
C PRO A 307 21.30 5.67 -4.33
N GLU A 308 20.02 5.63 -4.69
CA GLU A 308 19.56 5.89 -6.04
C GLU A 308 19.25 7.38 -6.21
N ASP A 309 19.82 7.99 -7.26
CA ASP A 309 19.48 9.37 -7.62
C ASP A 309 18.07 9.45 -8.20
N VAL A 310 17.33 10.50 -7.83
CA VAL A 310 15.93 10.66 -8.26
C VAL A 310 15.77 10.79 -9.78
N ASP A 311 16.80 11.31 -10.48
CA ASP A 311 16.77 11.40 -11.94
C ASP A 311 16.91 10.03 -12.59
N VAL A 312 17.74 9.16 -12.00
CA VAL A 312 17.89 7.77 -12.44
C VAL A 312 16.59 7.00 -12.21
N LEU A 313 16.03 7.06 -11.01
CA LEU A 313 14.77 6.39 -10.67
C LEU A 313 13.62 6.83 -11.59
N THR A 314 13.40 8.14 -11.69
CA THR A 314 12.29 8.68 -12.49
C THR A 314 12.49 8.46 -13.99
N GLY A 315 13.75 8.48 -14.46
CA GLY A 315 14.11 8.19 -15.84
C GLY A 315 13.65 6.82 -16.34
N LYS A 316 13.65 5.80 -15.45
CA LYS A 316 13.16 4.45 -15.77
C LYS A 316 11.65 4.44 -16.12
N CYS A 317 10.87 5.41 -15.62
CA CYS A 317 9.41 5.45 -15.73
C CYS A 317 8.88 6.35 -16.86
N VAL A 318 9.68 7.31 -17.38
CA VAL A 318 9.21 8.33 -18.35
C VAL A 318 8.49 7.71 -19.55
N GLY A 319 9.15 6.77 -20.24
CA GLY A 319 8.57 6.18 -21.45
C GLY A 319 7.30 5.35 -21.19
N THR A 320 7.20 4.72 -20.01
CA THR A 320 5.99 3.98 -19.61
C THR A 320 4.88 4.94 -19.22
N ALA A 321 5.18 6.02 -18.51
CA ALA A 321 4.22 7.07 -18.13
C ALA A 321 3.58 7.75 -19.34
N GLU A 322 4.37 8.06 -20.38
CA GLU A 322 3.89 8.65 -21.62
C GLU A 322 2.94 7.71 -22.40
N LYS A 323 3.32 6.44 -22.52
CA LYS A 323 2.50 5.44 -23.22
C LYS A 323 1.19 5.19 -22.45
N TRP A 324 1.29 4.97 -21.14
CA TRP A 324 0.11 4.77 -20.29
C TRP A 324 -0.80 6.01 -20.30
N GLY A 325 -0.23 7.22 -20.29
CA GLY A 325 -0.98 8.47 -20.34
C GLY A 325 -1.99 8.49 -21.48
N LYS A 326 -1.60 8.08 -22.69
CA LYS A 326 -2.48 8.03 -23.87
C LYS A 326 -3.66 7.05 -23.68
N VAL A 327 -3.38 5.87 -23.12
CA VAL A 327 -4.41 4.86 -22.86
C VAL A 327 -5.31 5.29 -21.71
N ALA A 328 -4.75 5.78 -20.61
CA ALA A 328 -5.51 6.26 -19.46
C ALA A 328 -6.43 7.43 -19.81
N ASP A 329 -5.96 8.38 -20.62
CA ASP A 329 -6.77 9.52 -21.07
C ASP A 329 -7.92 9.06 -21.97
N HIS A 330 -7.68 8.07 -22.84
CA HIS A 330 -8.76 7.49 -23.63
C HIS A 330 -9.82 6.78 -22.76
N ILE A 331 -9.40 6.06 -21.70
CA ILE A 331 -10.34 5.42 -20.77
C ILE A 331 -11.10 6.48 -19.97
N TRP A 332 -10.39 7.48 -19.47
CA TRP A 332 -10.95 8.51 -18.56
C TRP A 332 -11.91 9.45 -19.28
N TYR A 333 -11.50 9.96 -20.42
CA TYR A 333 -12.26 10.96 -21.18
C TYR A 333 -13.11 10.38 -22.33
N GLY A 334 -12.76 9.20 -22.88
CA GLY A 334 -13.29 8.69 -24.13
C GLY A 334 -14.61 7.91 -24.05
N LYS A 335 -15.07 7.47 -22.87
CA LYS A 335 -16.26 6.59 -22.79
C LYS A 335 -17.61 7.28 -22.59
N ASN A 336 -17.69 8.53 -22.18
CA ASN A 336 -18.97 9.20 -21.88
C ASN A 336 -18.94 10.74 -21.99
N GLY A 337 -18.43 11.29 -23.07
CA GLY A 337 -18.46 12.74 -23.28
C GLY A 337 -17.10 13.42 -23.16
N THR A 338 -17.04 14.67 -23.57
CA THR A 338 -15.85 15.53 -23.48
C THR A 338 -15.33 15.62 -22.05
N GLY A 339 -14.03 15.75 -21.89
CA GLY A 339 -13.37 15.86 -20.57
C GLY A 339 -14.03 16.86 -19.63
N GLU A 340 -14.59 17.93 -20.17
CA GLU A 340 -15.34 18.96 -19.46
C GLU A 340 -16.56 18.42 -18.70
N GLN A 341 -17.34 17.49 -19.27
CA GLN A 341 -18.54 16.94 -18.59
C GLN A 341 -18.20 16.00 -17.41
N LYS A 342 -17.02 15.35 -17.41
CA LYS A 342 -16.56 14.56 -16.27
C LYS A 342 -15.93 15.44 -15.19
N GLU A 343 -15.25 16.50 -15.57
CA GLU A 343 -14.73 17.53 -14.64
C GLU A 343 -15.89 18.25 -13.95
N GLU A 344 -16.97 18.61 -14.65
CA GLU A 344 -18.17 19.20 -14.03
C GLU A 344 -18.86 18.25 -13.04
N LYS A 345 -19.09 16.98 -13.41
CA LYS A 345 -19.65 15.98 -12.49
C LYS A 345 -18.76 15.73 -11.27
N GLN A 346 -17.45 15.75 -11.45
CA GLN A 346 -16.51 15.58 -10.35
C GLN A 346 -16.50 16.80 -9.44
N LEU A 347 -16.56 17.99 -10.00
CA LEU A 347 -16.69 19.25 -9.25
C LEU A 347 -18.02 19.33 -8.46
N GLU A 348 -19.12 18.82 -9.03
CA GLU A 348 -20.41 18.72 -8.33
C GLU A 348 -20.37 17.73 -7.15
N VAL A 349 -19.70 16.58 -7.33
CA VAL A 349 -19.51 15.59 -6.24
C VAL A 349 -18.63 16.18 -5.14
N GLU A 350 -17.58 16.90 -5.47
CA GLU A 350 -16.71 17.57 -4.51
C GLU A 350 -17.42 18.67 -3.73
N LYS A 351 -18.15 19.54 -4.42
CA LYS A 351 -18.99 20.57 -3.79
C LYS A 351 -20.08 19.98 -2.89
N SER A 352 -20.66 18.86 -3.29
CA SER A 352 -21.67 18.15 -2.47
C SER A 352 -21.07 17.49 -1.23
N ALA A 353 -19.84 16.99 -1.32
CA ALA A 353 -19.11 16.42 -0.20
C ALA A 353 -18.64 17.49 0.81
N GLU A 354 -18.18 18.64 0.32
CA GLU A 354 -17.84 19.80 1.16
C GLU A 354 -19.07 20.36 1.88
N LYS A 355 -20.22 20.43 1.18
CA LYS A 355 -21.48 20.86 1.76
C LYS A 355 -21.98 19.92 2.86
N ARG A 356 -21.79 18.60 2.71
CA ARG A 356 -22.09 17.61 3.75
C ARG A 356 -21.19 17.78 4.98
N LYS A 357 -19.87 17.95 4.78
CA LYS A 357 -18.93 18.22 5.87
C LYS A 357 -19.24 19.53 6.59
N GLY A 358 -19.61 20.58 5.87
CA GLY A 358 -20.02 21.86 6.47
C GLY A 358 -21.31 21.76 7.29
N ASN A 359 -22.25 20.91 6.89
CA ASN A 359 -23.48 20.65 7.66
C ASN A 359 -23.21 19.80 8.90
N GLU A 360 -22.38 18.74 8.81
CA GLU A 360 -21.99 17.95 9.99
C GLU A 360 -21.25 18.75 11.06
N VAL A 361 -20.45 19.74 10.65
CA VAL A 361 -19.79 20.66 11.60
C VAL A 361 -20.83 21.58 12.28
N LYS A 362 -21.78 22.14 11.52
CA LYS A 362 -22.83 23.00 12.07
C LYS A 362 -23.78 22.22 12.99
N ASP A 363 -24.11 20.99 12.67
CA ASP A 363 -24.95 20.14 13.52
C ASP A 363 -24.25 19.80 14.85
N LYS A 364 -22.95 19.50 14.82
CA LYS A 364 -22.14 19.31 16.05
C LYS A 364 -22.02 20.57 16.90
N GLU A 365 -21.86 21.74 16.29
CA GLU A 365 -21.83 23.02 17.01
C GLU A 365 -23.18 23.32 17.63
N ARG A 366 -24.29 22.96 16.98
CA ARG A 366 -25.64 23.13 17.49
C ARG A 366 -25.94 22.21 18.67
N GLU A 367 -25.60 20.91 18.56
CA GLU A 367 -25.71 19.94 19.66
C GLU A 367 -24.87 20.37 20.88
N THR A 368 -23.67 20.91 20.65
CA THR A 368 -22.80 21.38 21.74
C THR A 368 -23.37 22.63 22.42
N SER A 369 -24.01 23.51 21.67
CA SER A 369 -24.65 24.72 22.23
C SER A 369 -25.94 24.39 22.99
N GLU A 370 -26.74 23.46 22.52
CA GLU A 370 -27.96 22.98 23.19
C GLU A 370 -27.62 22.25 24.51
N GLN A 371 -26.59 21.39 24.51
CA GLN A 371 -26.10 20.75 25.75
C GLN A 371 -25.54 21.76 26.77
N LYS A 372 -24.96 22.87 26.32
CA LYS A 372 -24.46 23.93 27.19
C LYS A 372 -25.61 24.70 27.82
N GLN A 373 -26.66 25.01 27.07
CA GLN A 373 -27.86 25.66 27.57
C GLN A 373 -28.67 24.77 28.54
N GLU A 374 -28.74 23.48 28.32
CA GLU A 374 -29.37 22.55 29.26
C GLU A 374 -28.60 22.44 30.58
N LYS A 375 -27.26 22.44 30.54
CA LYS A 375 -26.41 22.45 31.75
C LYS A 375 -26.54 23.75 32.54
N GLU A 376 -26.62 24.87 31.87
CA GLU A 376 -26.84 26.19 32.56
C GLU A 376 -28.22 26.27 33.19
N LYS A 377 -29.27 25.73 32.56
CA LYS A 377 -30.60 25.62 33.15
C LYS A 377 -30.67 24.69 34.35
N ALA A 378 -29.94 23.58 34.33
CA ALA A 378 -29.87 22.61 35.44
C ALA A 378 -29.10 23.15 36.67
N LEU A 379 -28.24 24.15 36.49
CA LEU A 379 -27.48 24.80 37.58
C LEU A 379 -28.18 25.99 38.16
N SER A 380 -29.33 26.41 37.62
CA SER A 380 -30.12 27.55 38.07
C SER A 380 -31.41 27.18 38.82
N VAL A 381 -31.60 25.90 39.17
CA VAL A 381 -32.65 25.34 40.04
C VAL A 381 -31.96 24.79 41.30
#